data_c59c05114b4c24761a982af17226137c
#
_entry.id   c59c05114b4c24761a982af17226137c
#
_cell.length_a   1.000
_cell.length_b   1.000
_cell.length_c   1.000
_cell.angle_alpha   90.00
_cell.angle_beta   90.00
_cell.angle_gamma   90.00
#
_symmetry.space_group_name_H-M   'P 1'
#
loop_
_entity.id
_entity.type
_entity.pdbx_description
1 polymer ?
#
loop_
_entity_poly.entity_id
_entity_poly.type
_entity_poly.pdbx_seq_one_letter_code
_entity_poly.pdbx_strand_id
1 'polypeptide(L)'
;MNKIVELLSPTIEETIERLNAKKFKPDPIGGEHFSKIVSLMGSAYKRHGFIIEKAILESLKQNDKFIAWETNEFYVSKVADHLVDEAINEPSKIKGATVPYSEPAERKLQIDTLVYNKSDKSLRCYEVKRGNGLHDAGKRRSILRDAMCAEVLLKSYGEKNNLEVSTTASHVIFYYGACSLPKPYSLTAEELNEHFGYDMHQDVEAVNSYFKERLYKLISG
;
A
#
# COMPACT_ATOMS: atom_id res chain seq x y z
N MET A 1 22.03 10.41 8.26
CA MET A 1 21.16 9.27 7.84
C MET A 1 19.83 9.89 7.39
N ASN A 2 19.13 9.30 6.41
CA ASN A 2 17.80 9.78 6.02
C ASN A 2 16.85 9.60 7.20
N LYS A 3 15.98 10.61 7.49
CA LYS A 3 15.07 10.62 8.65
C LYS A 3 14.10 9.43 8.65
N ILE A 4 13.63 9.00 7.47
CA ILE A 4 12.71 7.87 7.35
C ILE A 4 13.44 6.56 7.67
N VAL A 5 14.72 6.43 7.29
CA VAL A 5 15.55 5.29 7.68
C VAL A 5 15.73 5.24 9.21
N GLU A 6 15.96 6.38 9.86
CA GLU A 6 16.04 6.44 11.34
C GLU A 6 14.77 5.97 12.02
N LEU A 7 13.61 6.40 11.52
CA LEU A 7 12.31 6.00 12.05
C LEU A 7 12.01 4.50 11.86
N LEU A 8 12.42 3.92 10.73
CA LEU A 8 12.08 2.54 10.39
C LEU A 8 13.19 1.53 10.69
N SER A 9 14.40 1.96 11.02
CA SER A 9 15.48 1.04 11.36
C SER A 9 15.14 0.04 12.46
N PRO A 10 14.43 0.40 13.57
CA PRO A 10 14.04 -0.58 14.57
C PRO A 10 13.14 -1.70 14.01
N THR A 11 12.17 -1.33 13.18
CA THR A 11 11.25 -2.29 12.52
C THR A 11 11.98 -3.18 11.54
N ILE A 12 12.97 -2.64 10.84
CA ILE A 12 13.81 -3.40 9.90
C ILE A 12 14.69 -4.38 10.66
N GLU A 13 15.37 -3.95 11.74
CA GLU A 13 16.21 -4.84 12.55
C GLU A 13 15.39 -5.98 13.16
N GLU A 14 14.23 -5.69 13.75
CA GLU A 14 13.33 -6.72 14.25
C GLU A 14 12.91 -7.70 13.15
N THR A 15 12.67 -7.19 11.94
CA THR A 15 12.35 -8.04 10.79
C THR A 15 13.50 -8.97 10.42
N ILE A 16 14.74 -8.47 10.40
CA ILE A 16 15.95 -9.25 10.12
C ILE A 16 16.17 -10.31 11.21
N GLU A 17 16.01 -9.95 12.48
CA GLU A 17 16.11 -10.89 13.60
C GLU A 17 15.08 -12.02 13.49
N ARG A 18 13.83 -11.71 13.19
CA ARG A 18 12.77 -12.69 12.97
C ARG A 18 13.05 -13.60 11.77
N LEU A 19 13.65 -13.07 10.69
CA LEU A 19 14.07 -13.87 9.55
C LEU A 19 15.20 -14.82 9.92
N ASN A 20 16.16 -14.36 10.71
CA ASN A 20 17.29 -15.16 11.19
C ASN A 20 16.84 -16.30 12.13
N ALA A 21 15.92 -16.02 13.04
CA ALA A 21 15.41 -16.98 14.02
C ALA A 21 14.49 -18.04 13.41
N LYS A 22 14.01 -17.85 12.17
CA LYS A 22 13.01 -18.73 11.57
C LYS A 22 13.61 -20.09 11.17
N LYS A 23 13.02 -21.18 11.68
CA LYS A 23 13.33 -22.55 11.23
C LYS A 23 12.56 -22.83 9.94
N PHE A 24 13.24 -23.36 8.94
CA PHE A 24 12.66 -23.76 7.67
C PHE A 24 12.63 -25.29 7.56
N LYS A 25 11.52 -25.81 7.02
CA LYS A 25 11.43 -27.24 6.70
C LYS A 25 12.11 -27.46 5.34
N PRO A 26 13.03 -28.44 5.22
CA PRO A 26 13.63 -28.77 3.95
C PRO A 26 12.59 -29.22 2.91
N ASP A 27 12.70 -28.70 1.70
CA ASP A 27 11.94 -29.15 0.54
C ASP A 27 12.59 -30.42 -0.02
N PRO A 28 11.81 -31.46 -0.43
CA PRO A 28 12.36 -32.72 -0.93
C PRO A 28 13.27 -32.56 -2.17
N ILE A 29 13.03 -31.54 -3.01
CA ILE A 29 13.83 -31.28 -4.21
C ILE A 29 15.03 -30.38 -3.91
N GLY A 30 14.82 -29.34 -3.08
CA GLY A 30 15.85 -28.35 -2.79
C GLY A 30 16.86 -28.79 -1.70
N GLY A 31 16.55 -29.82 -0.92
CA GLY A 31 17.35 -30.22 0.23
C GLY A 31 17.49 -29.10 1.27
N GLU A 32 18.38 -29.25 2.25
CA GLU A 32 18.51 -28.28 3.35
C GLU A 32 19.05 -26.92 2.88
N HIS A 33 20.10 -26.94 2.05
CA HIS A 33 20.81 -25.71 1.65
C HIS A 33 19.93 -24.76 0.85
N PHE A 34 19.33 -25.24 -0.25
CA PHE A 34 18.50 -24.37 -1.11
C PHE A 34 17.17 -24.01 -0.46
N SER A 35 16.58 -24.92 0.31
CA SER A 35 15.32 -24.65 1.02
C SER A 35 15.45 -23.50 2.01
N LYS A 36 16.56 -23.41 2.75
CA LYS A 36 16.83 -22.30 3.67
C LYS A 36 16.84 -20.99 2.92
N ILE A 37 17.62 -20.87 1.84
CA ILE A 37 17.77 -19.64 1.06
C ILE A 37 16.43 -19.22 0.43
N VAL A 38 15.73 -20.15 -0.26
CA VAL A 38 14.46 -19.86 -0.93
C VAL A 38 13.39 -19.43 0.07
N SER A 39 13.30 -20.12 1.21
CA SER A 39 12.32 -19.82 2.26
C SER A 39 12.61 -18.46 2.92
N LEU A 40 13.89 -18.16 3.15
CA LEU A 40 14.31 -16.87 3.70
C LEU A 40 13.97 -15.74 2.72
N MET A 41 14.33 -15.88 1.45
CA MET A 41 14.03 -14.88 0.42
C MET A 41 12.51 -14.68 0.22
N GLY A 42 11.72 -15.77 0.17
CA GLY A 42 10.27 -15.68 0.09
C GLY A 42 9.64 -14.95 1.28
N SER A 43 10.19 -15.17 2.48
CA SER A 43 9.77 -14.45 3.69
C SER A 43 10.22 -12.98 3.66
N ALA A 44 11.44 -12.70 3.20
CA ALA A 44 11.96 -11.34 3.06
C ALA A 44 11.14 -10.52 2.05
N TYR A 45 10.72 -11.10 0.92
CA TYR A 45 9.89 -10.41 -0.07
C TYR A 45 8.53 -9.98 0.48
N LYS A 46 7.88 -10.81 1.30
CA LYS A 46 6.63 -10.45 1.97
C LYS A 46 6.83 -9.29 2.95
N ARG A 47 7.91 -9.35 3.74
CA ARG A 47 8.26 -8.28 4.70
C ARG A 47 8.66 -6.99 4.01
N HIS A 48 9.34 -7.09 2.87
CA HIS A 48 9.73 -5.93 2.09
C HIS A 48 8.52 -5.13 1.58
N GLY A 49 7.44 -5.80 1.16
CA GLY A 49 6.19 -5.10 0.81
C GLY A 49 5.68 -4.23 1.96
N PHE A 50 5.63 -4.78 3.17
CA PHE A 50 5.25 -4.04 4.37
C PHE A 50 6.22 -2.88 4.70
N ILE A 51 7.52 -3.05 4.47
CA ILE A 51 8.52 -1.99 4.70
C ILE A 51 8.30 -0.82 3.72
N ILE A 52 8.03 -1.10 2.45
CA ILE A 52 7.68 -0.07 1.44
C ILE A 52 6.43 0.71 1.87
N GLU A 53 5.37 0.00 2.28
CA GLU A 53 4.13 0.58 2.78
C GLU A 53 4.40 1.55 3.94
N LYS A 54 5.16 1.11 4.95
CA LYS A 54 5.54 1.96 6.09
C LYS A 54 6.44 3.14 5.69
N ALA A 55 7.35 2.95 4.73
CA ALA A 55 8.21 4.03 4.24
C ALA A 55 7.40 5.14 3.56
N ILE A 56 6.41 4.79 2.75
CA ILE A 56 5.50 5.74 2.12
C ILE A 56 4.69 6.48 3.19
N LEU A 57 4.09 5.76 4.14
CA LEU A 57 3.28 6.35 5.21
C LEU A 57 4.10 7.31 6.07
N GLU A 58 5.30 6.91 6.51
CA GLU A 58 6.14 7.75 7.36
C GLU A 58 6.71 8.96 6.59
N SER A 59 7.06 8.82 5.30
CA SER A 59 7.44 9.96 4.46
C SER A 59 6.31 11.00 4.37
N LEU A 60 5.08 10.55 4.16
CA LEU A 60 3.89 11.44 4.15
C LEU A 60 3.67 12.15 5.48
N LYS A 61 3.82 11.45 6.61
CA LYS A 61 3.67 12.04 7.95
C LYS A 61 4.72 13.10 8.27
N GLN A 62 5.90 13.04 7.63
CA GLN A 62 6.95 14.04 7.80
C GLN A 62 6.74 15.30 6.94
N ASN A 63 5.76 15.30 6.05
CA ASN A 63 5.45 16.44 5.19
C ASN A 63 4.22 17.21 5.70
N ASP A 64 4.41 18.46 6.11
CA ASP A 64 3.38 19.29 6.73
C ASP A 64 2.14 19.57 5.84
N LYS A 65 2.24 19.33 4.53
CA LYS A 65 1.11 19.45 3.61
C LYS A 65 0.05 18.39 3.82
N PHE A 66 0.43 17.25 4.41
CA PHE A 66 -0.44 16.08 4.52
C PHE A 66 -0.80 15.75 5.96
N ILE A 67 -1.95 15.10 6.12
CA ILE A 67 -2.27 14.26 7.27
C ILE A 67 -2.39 12.85 6.71
N ALA A 68 -1.56 11.92 7.20
CA ALA A 68 -1.53 10.55 6.70
C ALA A 68 -1.72 9.55 7.83
N TRP A 69 -2.54 8.52 7.59
CA TRP A 69 -2.81 7.45 8.56
C TRP A 69 -3.18 6.15 7.83
N GLU A 70 -3.17 5.05 8.54
CA GLU A 70 -3.66 3.74 8.11
C GLU A 70 -4.95 3.38 8.85
N THR A 71 -5.76 2.50 8.27
CA THR A 71 -6.92 1.95 8.96
C THR A 71 -7.18 0.50 8.59
N ASN A 72 -7.50 -0.31 9.60
CA ASN A 72 -7.93 -1.70 9.41
C ASN A 72 -9.46 -1.84 9.40
N GLU A 73 -10.17 -0.73 9.55
CA GLU A 73 -11.62 -0.67 9.72
C GLU A 73 -12.25 0.38 8.81
N PHE A 74 -12.00 0.26 7.51
CA PHE A 74 -12.73 1.04 6.52
C PHE A 74 -13.94 0.21 6.06
N TYR A 75 -15.14 0.66 6.41
CA TYR A 75 -16.35 -0.10 6.19
C TYR A 75 -16.92 0.11 4.79
N VAL A 76 -17.35 -0.95 4.14
CA VAL A 76 -17.97 -0.93 2.81
C VAL A 76 -19.39 -1.44 2.90
N SER A 77 -20.33 -0.59 2.48
CA SER A 77 -21.75 -0.91 2.45
C SER A 77 -22.14 -1.70 1.20
N LYS A 78 -23.26 -2.43 1.25
CA LYS A 78 -23.85 -3.09 0.07
C LYS A 78 -24.15 -2.12 -1.06
N VAL A 79 -24.52 -0.87 -0.74
CA VAL A 79 -24.77 0.16 -1.75
C VAL A 79 -23.51 0.48 -2.54
N ALA A 80 -22.37 0.64 -1.86
CA ALA A 80 -21.08 0.87 -2.52
C ALA A 80 -20.67 -0.35 -3.35
N ASP A 81 -20.81 -1.56 -2.79
CA ASP A 81 -20.50 -2.80 -3.50
C ASP A 81 -21.35 -2.95 -4.78
N HIS A 82 -22.64 -2.71 -4.71
CA HIS A 82 -23.55 -2.82 -5.85
C HIS A 82 -23.23 -1.79 -6.95
N LEU A 83 -23.05 -0.52 -6.56
CA LEU A 83 -22.65 0.54 -7.48
C LEU A 83 -21.35 0.20 -8.25
N VAL A 84 -20.37 -0.33 -7.53
CA VAL A 84 -19.08 -0.69 -8.12
C VAL A 84 -19.20 -1.94 -8.99
N ASP A 85 -19.98 -2.95 -8.59
CA ASP A 85 -20.18 -4.17 -9.38
C ASP A 85 -20.83 -3.86 -10.75
N GLU A 86 -21.72 -2.88 -10.84
CA GLU A 86 -22.29 -2.40 -12.09
C GLU A 86 -21.26 -1.65 -12.97
N ALA A 87 -20.28 -0.98 -12.35
CA ALA A 87 -19.31 -0.13 -13.04
C ALA A 87 -17.94 -0.78 -13.24
N ILE A 88 -17.69 -1.98 -12.74
CA ILE A 88 -16.34 -2.58 -12.67
C ILE A 88 -15.65 -2.75 -14.03
N ASN A 89 -16.43 -2.92 -15.09
CA ASN A 89 -15.90 -3.03 -16.47
C ASN A 89 -15.70 -1.66 -17.13
N GLU A 90 -16.22 -0.58 -16.54
CA GLU A 90 -16.12 0.79 -17.02
C GLU A 90 -15.99 1.74 -15.82
N PRO A 91 -14.81 1.77 -15.15
CA PRO A 91 -14.61 2.49 -13.90
C PRO A 91 -14.89 3.99 -13.95
N SER A 92 -14.85 4.59 -15.14
CA SER A 92 -15.20 6.00 -15.34
C SER A 92 -16.64 6.35 -14.94
N LYS A 93 -17.53 5.37 -14.88
CA LYS A 93 -18.95 5.55 -14.49
C LYS A 93 -19.13 5.99 -13.04
N ILE A 94 -18.19 5.67 -12.15
CA ILE A 94 -18.26 6.10 -10.75
C ILE A 94 -17.55 7.43 -10.47
N LYS A 95 -16.97 8.07 -11.47
CA LYS A 95 -16.24 9.33 -11.27
C LYS A 95 -17.14 10.39 -10.66
N GLY A 96 -16.75 10.86 -9.46
CA GLY A 96 -17.52 11.84 -8.69
C GLY A 96 -18.74 11.27 -7.96
N ALA A 97 -19.01 9.98 -8.06
CA ALA A 97 -20.04 9.33 -7.25
C ALA A 97 -19.67 9.36 -5.77
N THR A 98 -20.66 9.54 -4.91
CA THR A 98 -20.49 9.52 -3.47
C THR A 98 -21.58 8.66 -2.85
N VAL A 99 -21.17 7.73 -1.99
CA VAL A 99 -22.06 6.87 -1.21
C VAL A 99 -21.91 7.26 0.27
N PRO A 100 -23.01 7.36 1.03
CA PRO A 100 -22.92 7.60 2.48
C PRO A 100 -22.10 6.53 3.20
N TYR A 101 -21.16 6.97 4.01
CA TYR A 101 -20.34 6.09 4.84
C TYR A 101 -21.03 5.79 6.16
N SER A 102 -21.17 4.52 6.51
CA SER A 102 -21.78 4.05 7.75
C SER A 102 -20.89 3.03 8.46
N GLU A 103 -21.01 2.98 9.80
CA GLU A 103 -20.33 2.02 10.68
C GLU A 103 -21.35 1.47 11.69
N PRO A 104 -21.41 0.14 11.85
CA PRO A 104 -20.76 -0.89 11.02
C PRO A 104 -21.42 -1.02 9.64
N ALA A 105 -20.73 -1.71 8.72
CA ALA A 105 -21.27 -2.12 7.43
C ALA A 105 -20.88 -3.56 7.11
N GLU A 106 -21.26 -4.07 5.94
CA GLU A 106 -21.23 -5.50 5.63
C GLU A 106 -19.84 -6.09 5.54
N ARG A 107 -18.86 -5.31 5.09
CA ARG A 107 -17.46 -5.75 5.05
C ARG A 107 -16.49 -4.64 5.42
N LYS A 108 -15.27 -5.02 5.71
CA LYS A 108 -14.17 -4.11 6.03
C LYS A 108 -13.08 -4.21 4.98
N LEU A 109 -12.45 -3.08 4.69
CA LEU A 109 -11.17 -3.00 4.01
C LEU A 109 -10.09 -2.57 4.99
N GLN A 110 -8.92 -3.12 4.82
CA GLN A 110 -7.69 -2.51 5.32
C GLN A 110 -7.23 -1.51 4.26
N ILE A 111 -6.98 -0.28 4.66
CA ILE A 111 -6.38 0.75 3.80
C ILE A 111 -4.96 1.00 4.31
N ASP A 112 -3.96 0.72 3.47
CA ASP A 112 -2.55 0.87 3.85
C ASP A 112 -2.20 2.32 4.15
N THR A 113 -2.75 3.27 3.38
CA THR A 113 -2.53 4.70 3.61
C THR A 113 -3.71 5.54 3.17
N LEU A 114 -4.25 6.34 4.09
CA LEU A 114 -5.16 7.45 3.82
C LEU A 114 -4.37 8.75 3.89
N VAL A 115 -4.61 9.66 2.96
CA VAL A 115 -3.90 10.95 2.87
C VAL A 115 -4.89 12.08 2.65
N TYR A 116 -4.94 13.01 3.59
CA TYR A 116 -5.63 14.28 3.42
C TYR A 116 -4.61 15.37 3.09
N ASN A 117 -4.75 15.99 1.94
CA ASN A 117 -3.94 17.14 1.54
C ASN A 117 -4.62 18.43 2.02
N LYS A 118 -3.97 19.15 2.91
CA LYS A 118 -4.49 20.38 3.53
C LYS A 118 -4.65 21.53 2.54
N SER A 119 -3.87 21.52 1.45
CA SER A 119 -3.84 22.64 0.48
C SER A 119 -5.03 22.62 -0.47
N ASP A 120 -5.38 21.44 -1.01
CA ASP A 120 -6.47 21.26 -1.97
C ASP A 120 -7.69 20.53 -1.39
N LYS A 121 -7.63 20.17 -0.10
CA LYS A 121 -8.67 19.43 0.63
C LYS A 121 -9.02 18.10 -0.05
N SER A 122 -8.08 17.49 -0.75
CA SER A 122 -8.27 16.16 -1.32
C SER A 122 -8.06 15.07 -0.27
N LEU A 123 -8.93 14.07 -0.27
CA LEU A 123 -8.78 12.84 0.53
C LEU A 123 -8.56 11.68 -0.43
N ARG A 124 -7.42 11.00 -0.29
CA ARG A 124 -7.02 9.90 -1.16
C ARG A 124 -6.70 8.66 -0.33
N CYS A 125 -6.96 7.49 -0.88
CA CYS A 125 -6.48 6.24 -0.30
C CYS A 125 -5.52 5.51 -1.23
N TYR A 126 -4.58 4.79 -0.63
CA TYR A 126 -3.55 4.05 -1.32
C TYR A 126 -3.44 2.64 -0.74
N GLU A 127 -3.47 1.68 -1.63
CA GLU A 127 -3.03 0.31 -1.39
C GLU A 127 -1.63 0.18 -1.95
N VAL A 128 -0.72 -0.45 -1.22
CA VAL A 128 0.68 -0.60 -1.66
C VAL A 128 0.97 -2.06 -2.01
N LYS A 129 1.42 -2.26 -3.23
CA LYS A 129 1.86 -3.55 -3.73
C LYS A 129 3.32 -3.46 -4.14
N ARG A 130 4.10 -4.49 -3.81
CA ARG A 130 5.49 -4.55 -4.24
C ARG A 130 5.61 -4.45 -5.76
N GLY A 131 4.68 -5.07 -6.52
CA GLY A 131 4.54 -4.84 -7.96
C GLY A 131 5.71 -5.36 -8.80
N ASN A 132 6.33 -6.48 -8.42
CA ASN A 132 7.38 -7.13 -9.20
C ASN A 132 6.86 -8.27 -10.09
N GLY A 133 5.55 -8.38 -10.26
CA GLY A 133 4.86 -9.32 -11.12
C GLY A 133 3.39 -8.96 -11.26
N LEU A 134 2.77 -9.35 -12.37
CA LEU A 134 1.35 -9.09 -12.61
C LEU A 134 0.48 -10.05 -11.81
N HIS A 135 -0.66 -9.56 -11.35
CA HIS A 135 -1.70 -10.38 -10.74
C HIS A 135 -2.55 -11.08 -11.82
N ASP A 136 -3.12 -12.23 -11.46
CA ASP A 136 -4.13 -12.89 -12.29
C ASP A 136 -5.42 -12.04 -12.42
N ALA A 137 -6.28 -12.42 -13.35
CA ALA A 137 -7.50 -11.66 -13.67
C ALA A 137 -8.45 -11.52 -12.47
N GLY A 138 -8.62 -12.58 -11.67
CA GLY A 138 -9.48 -12.57 -10.49
C GLY A 138 -8.96 -11.60 -9.42
N LYS A 139 -7.66 -11.67 -9.14
CA LYS A 139 -7.01 -10.77 -8.18
C LYS A 139 -7.02 -9.31 -8.65
N ARG A 140 -6.78 -9.05 -9.95
CA ARG A 140 -6.89 -7.71 -10.53
C ARG A 140 -8.28 -7.12 -10.34
N ARG A 141 -9.34 -7.91 -10.65
CA ARG A 141 -10.73 -7.48 -10.47
C ARG A 141 -11.04 -7.18 -9.00
N SER A 142 -10.57 -8.02 -8.07
CA SER A 142 -10.77 -7.79 -6.63
C SER A 142 -10.09 -6.50 -6.15
N ILE A 143 -8.83 -6.26 -6.53
CA ILE A 143 -8.10 -5.05 -6.15
C ILE A 143 -8.78 -3.79 -6.71
N LEU A 144 -9.19 -3.83 -7.99
CA LEU A 144 -9.90 -2.71 -8.61
C LEU A 144 -11.22 -2.42 -7.90
N ARG A 145 -12.00 -3.48 -7.60
CA ARG A 145 -13.27 -3.36 -6.89
C ARG A 145 -13.11 -2.69 -5.52
N ASP A 146 -12.11 -3.12 -4.75
CA ASP A 146 -11.84 -2.55 -3.43
C ASP A 146 -11.41 -1.07 -3.54
N ALA A 147 -10.56 -0.73 -4.51
CA ALA A 147 -10.17 0.65 -4.78
C ALA A 147 -11.36 1.55 -5.17
N MET A 148 -12.24 1.07 -6.06
CA MET A 148 -13.44 1.79 -6.46
C MET A 148 -14.43 1.96 -5.30
N CYS A 149 -14.63 0.92 -4.47
CA CYS A 149 -15.49 1.01 -3.28
C CYS A 149 -14.94 2.04 -2.27
N ALA A 150 -13.64 2.07 -2.07
CA ALA A 150 -13.02 3.08 -1.22
C ALA A 150 -13.27 4.48 -1.79
N GLU A 151 -13.03 4.70 -3.09
CA GLU A 151 -13.19 6.00 -3.75
C GLU A 151 -14.57 6.62 -3.55
N VAL A 152 -15.64 5.86 -3.78
CA VAL A 152 -17.02 6.37 -3.65
C VAL A 152 -17.43 6.65 -2.21
N LEU A 153 -16.74 6.09 -1.23
CA LEU A 153 -17.00 6.27 0.20
C LEU A 153 -16.12 7.34 0.85
N LEU A 154 -14.96 7.70 0.25
CA LEU A 154 -13.96 8.58 0.85
C LEU A 154 -14.52 9.95 1.24
N LYS A 155 -15.40 10.55 0.43
CA LYS A 155 -15.93 11.88 0.73
C LYS A 155 -16.74 11.87 2.03
N SER A 156 -17.71 10.99 2.12
CA SER A 156 -18.57 10.87 3.31
C SER A 156 -17.82 10.31 4.52
N TYR A 157 -16.79 9.46 4.31
CA TYR A 157 -15.85 9.05 5.36
C TYR A 157 -15.08 10.24 5.93
N GLY A 158 -14.55 11.10 5.06
CA GLY A 158 -13.83 12.29 5.49
C GLY A 158 -14.72 13.28 6.24
N GLU A 159 -15.93 13.54 5.74
CA GLU A 159 -16.93 14.39 6.40
C GLU A 159 -17.31 13.85 7.79
N LYS A 160 -17.49 12.53 7.94
CA LYS A 160 -17.74 11.88 9.23
C LYS A 160 -16.56 12.05 10.22
N ASN A 161 -15.34 12.17 9.70
CA ASN A 161 -14.12 12.42 10.48
C ASN A 161 -13.77 13.92 10.59
N ASN A 162 -14.74 14.82 10.37
CA ASN A 162 -14.59 16.27 10.45
C ASN A 162 -13.54 16.86 9.48
N LEU A 163 -13.34 16.23 8.33
CA LEU A 163 -12.51 16.75 7.25
C LEU A 163 -13.39 17.42 6.20
N GLU A 164 -12.98 18.59 5.75
CA GLU A 164 -13.59 19.24 4.60
C GLU A 164 -13.01 18.64 3.31
N VAL A 165 -13.77 17.79 2.61
CA VAL A 165 -13.28 17.03 1.46
C VAL A 165 -13.82 17.62 0.16
N SER A 166 -12.93 18.16 -0.67
CA SER A 166 -13.25 18.71 -1.99
C SER A 166 -13.22 17.63 -3.08
N THR A 167 -12.18 16.79 -3.09
CA THR A 167 -12.00 15.74 -4.09
C THR A 167 -11.51 14.45 -3.47
N THR A 168 -11.84 13.33 -4.10
CA THR A 168 -11.41 12.00 -3.67
C THR A 168 -10.77 11.22 -4.80
N ALA A 169 -9.86 10.33 -4.47
CA ALA A 169 -9.28 9.37 -5.40
C ALA A 169 -8.77 8.13 -4.65
N SER A 170 -8.73 7.01 -5.34
CA SER A 170 -8.14 5.78 -4.85
C SER A 170 -7.07 5.29 -5.82
N HIS A 171 -5.92 4.87 -5.29
CA HIS A 171 -4.80 4.40 -6.09
C HIS A 171 -4.19 3.13 -5.50
N VAL A 172 -3.62 2.31 -6.37
CA VAL A 172 -2.76 1.19 -6.00
C VAL A 172 -1.35 1.48 -6.47
N ILE A 173 -0.41 1.56 -5.55
CA ILE A 173 1.01 1.79 -5.84
C ILE A 173 1.64 0.44 -6.13
N PHE A 174 2.00 0.19 -7.38
CA PHE A 174 2.80 -0.97 -7.81
C PHE A 174 4.26 -0.55 -7.85
N TYR A 175 4.95 -0.65 -6.71
CA TYR A 175 6.24 0.00 -6.50
C TYR A 175 7.29 -0.34 -7.55
N TYR A 176 7.43 -1.60 -7.95
CA TYR A 176 8.38 -2.04 -9.00
C TYR A 176 7.79 -2.06 -10.42
N GLY A 177 6.70 -1.33 -10.66
CA GLY A 177 6.20 -1.02 -11.99
C GLY A 177 5.35 -2.09 -12.67
N ALA A 178 5.19 -3.30 -12.11
CA ALA A 178 4.29 -4.31 -12.67
C ALA A 178 2.82 -3.96 -12.37
N CYS A 179 2.30 -2.93 -13.04
CA CYS A 179 0.94 -2.43 -12.86
C CYS A 179 -0.09 -3.44 -13.33
N SER A 180 -0.94 -3.88 -12.41
CA SER A 180 -2.03 -4.82 -12.70
C SER A 180 -3.38 -4.12 -12.95
N LEU A 181 -3.46 -2.81 -12.74
CA LEU A 181 -4.67 -2.00 -12.93
C LEU A 181 -4.45 -0.91 -13.98
N PRO A 182 -5.53 -0.44 -14.63
CA PRO A 182 -5.45 0.71 -15.53
C PRO A 182 -5.31 2.03 -14.75
N LYS A 183 -4.86 3.07 -15.44
CA LYS A 183 -4.98 4.45 -14.93
C LYS A 183 -6.48 4.84 -14.85
N PRO A 184 -6.87 5.68 -13.85
CA PRO A 184 -6.04 6.35 -12.86
C PRO A 184 -5.72 5.51 -11.60
N TYR A 185 -6.18 4.26 -11.50
CA TYR A 185 -6.06 3.42 -10.30
C TYR A 185 -4.66 2.88 -10.03
N SER A 186 -3.71 3.05 -10.92
CA SER A 186 -2.33 2.58 -10.73
C SER A 186 -1.33 3.72 -10.67
N LEU A 187 -0.34 3.58 -9.76
CA LEU A 187 0.87 4.40 -9.67
C LEU A 187 2.10 3.51 -9.59
N THR A 188 3.24 4.01 -10.06
CA THR A 188 4.55 3.36 -9.87
C THR A 188 5.42 4.19 -8.94
N ALA A 189 6.55 3.65 -8.48
CA ALA A 189 7.51 4.40 -7.66
C ALA A 189 8.02 5.66 -8.36
N GLU A 190 8.24 5.61 -9.68
CA GLU A 190 8.74 6.72 -10.48
C GLU A 190 7.75 7.90 -10.54
N GLU A 191 6.46 7.63 -10.39
CA GLU A 191 5.40 8.65 -10.42
C GLU A 191 5.18 9.31 -9.04
N LEU A 192 5.74 8.77 -7.94
CA LEU A 192 5.44 9.25 -6.58
C LEU A 192 5.88 10.70 -6.36
N ASN A 193 7.04 11.11 -6.88
CA ASN A 193 7.55 12.47 -6.70
C ASN A 193 6.63 13.51 -7.35
N GLU A 194 6.19 13.26 -8.57
CA GLU A 194 5.24 14.14 -9.28
C GLU A 194 3.88 14.12 -8.59
N HIS A 195 3.39 12.93 -8.23
CA HIS A 195 2.07 12.74 -7.62
C HIS A 195 1.91 13.44 -6.27
N PHE A 196 2.95 13.42 -5.41
CA PHE A 196 2.92 14.05 -4.08
C PHE A 196 3.59 15.43 -4.05
N GLY A 197 4.35 15.80 -5.09
CA GLY A 197 5.01 17.09 -5.21
C GLY A 197 6.24 17.27 -4.31
N TYR A 198 6.93 16.17 -3.96
CA TYR A 198 8.20 16.17 -3.22
C TYR A 198 8.97 14.85 -3.44
N ASP A 199 10.22 14.76 -2.98
CA ASP A 199 11.12 13.63 -3.25
C ASP A 199 10.83 12.37 -2.42
N MET A 200 9.57 11.92 -2.42
CA MET A 200 9.13 10.72 -1.69
C MET A 200 9.86 9.46 -2.14
N HIS A 201 10.08 9.29 -3.45
CA HIS A 201 10.75 8.11 -3.99
C HIS A 201 12.15 7.92 -3.39
N GLN A 202 12.90 9.02 -3.19
CA GLN A 202 14.23 8.97 -2.58
C GLN A 202 14.18 8.50 -1.11
N ASP A 203 13.16 8.93 -0.36
CA ASP A 203 12.95 8.47 1.01
C ASP A 203 12.74 6.95 1.07
N VAL A 204 11.86 6.43 0.21
CA VAL A 204 11.56 4.99 0.15
C VAL A 204 12.78 4.19 -0.31
N GLU A 205 13.52 4.67 -1.31
CA GLU A 205 14.74 4.01 -1.79
C GLU A 205 15.87 4.00 -0.74
N ALA A 206 15.97 5.02 0.09
CA ALA A 206 16.90 5.00 1.22
C ALA A 206 16.56 3.86 2.22
N VAL A 207 15.28 3.68 2.51
CA VAL A 207 14.79 2.57 3.36
C VAL A 207 15.01 1.20 2.69
N ASN A 208 14.71 1.09 1.39
CA ASN A 208 14.96 -0.14 0.61
C ASN A 208 16.43 -0.53 0.61
N SER A 209 17.33 0.45 0.45
CA SER A 209 18.77 0.24 0.45
C SER A 209 19.27 -0.25 1.82
N TYR A 210 18.75 0.33 2.91
CA TYR A 210 19.06 -0.12 4.26
C TYR A 210 18.59 -1.55 4.52
N PHE A 211 17.32 -1.87 4.17
CA PHE A 211 16.81 -3.23 4.30
C PHE A 211 17.61 -4.25 3.49
N LYS A 212 17.96 -3.89 2.24
CA LYS A 212 18.78 -4.74 1.35
C LYS A 212 20.16 -5.02 1.96
N GLU A 213 20.82 -4.00 2.50
CA GLU A 213 22.12 -4.17 3.17
C GLU A 213 22.04 -5.15 4.35
N ARG A 214 21.01 -4.97 5.21
CA ARG A 214 20.81 -5.85 6.37
C ARG A 214 20.49 -7.29 5.96
N LEU A 215 19.64 -7.46 4.94
CA LEU A 215 19.30 -8.78 4.39
C LEU A 215 20.53 -9.48 3.78
N TYR A 216 21.39 -8.76 3.07
CA TYR A 216 22.61 -9.33 2.47
C TYR A 216 23.58 -9.78 3.56
N LYS A 217 23.79 -9.00 4.62
CA LYS A 217 24.58 -9.42 5.77
C LYS A 217 24.06 -10.72 6.40
N LEU A 218 22.75 -10.87 6.51
CA LEU A 218 22.13 -12.09 7.03
C LEU A 218 22.36 -13.32 6.13
N ILE A 219 22.39 -13.13 4.80
CA ILE A 219 22.52 -14.26 3.85
C ILE A 219 24.00 -14.67 3.68
N SER A 220 24.93 -13.72 3.79
CA SER A 220 26.36 -13.94 3.56
C SER A 220 27.13 -14.40 4.79
N GLY A 221 26.57 -14.29 5.98
CA GLY A 221 27.14 -14.77 7.25
C GLY A 221 26.56 -16.11 7.64
#